data_94ffa676e0764362a8fb768c5021f451
#
_entry.id   94ffa676e0764362a8fb768c5021f451
#
_cell.length_a   1.000
_cell.length_b   1.000
_cell.length_c   1.000
_cell.angle_alpha   90.00
_cell.angle_beta   90.00
_cell.angle_gamma   90.00
#
_symmetry.space_group_name_H-M   'P 1'
#
loop_
_entity.id
_entity.type
_entity.pdbx_description
1 polymer ?
#
loop_
_entity_poly.entity_id
_entity_poly.type
_entity_poly.pdbx_seq_one_letter_code
_entity_poly.pdbx_strand_id
1 'polypeptide(L)'
;VWLGDEYVVRLSNGQYRDAYRHEATVVNLLAGSEVPHARHLAHGDGPDGPWYISERLPGRSMHEAWPAVDSDTRQAIIESLGAALRALHRVPVPAGLLPPWLADALAGKPWPAFHPPVVGAALQQVEAARRLPGHDSRLLADVADWIQERLVLFAADEHVLVHGDLHGSNVIVDQGRVAGLIDFAEALAQPADAELDTILRWCAKAREYPPTPDGRGLDETTLTEIPGWLHGAYPELFEREHLRERLKFYDMYVELTLYAHHPQPDIREAAQYRIARLLSGHNHLDGLVW
;
A
#
# COMPACT_ATOMS: atom_id res chain seq x y z
N VAL A 1 12.11 -0.55 16.17
CA VAL A 1 12.31 -1.95 15.72
C VAL A 1 13.65 -2.45 16.24
N TRP A 2 13.69 -3.66 16.77
CA TRP A 2 14.93 -4.34 17.17
C TRP A 2 15.10 -5.59 16.30
N LEU A 3 16.32 -5.80 15.79
CA LEU A 3 16.67 -6.91 14.92
C LEU A 3 17.64 -7.85 15.66
N GLY A 4 17.16 -9.06 15.98
CA GLY A 4 18.01 -10.16 16.40
C GLY A 4 18.51 -11.00 15.22
N ASP A 5 19.25 -12.08 15.48
CA ASP A 5 19.72 -12.98 14.43
C ASP A 5 18.57 -13.80 13.82
N GLU A 6 17.60 -14.20 14.63
CA GLU A 6 16.48 -15.05 14.25
C GLU A 6 15.13 -14.31 14.26
N TYR A 7 15.02 -13.20 14.96
CA TYR A 7 13.75 -12.53 15.24
C TYR A 7 13.80 -11.04 14.98
N VAL A 8 12.64 -10.49 14.63
CA VAL A 8 12.36 -9.05 14.57
C VAL A 8 11.35 -8.71 15.64
N VAL A 9 11.66 -7.74 16.51
CA VAL A 9 10.73 -7.21 17.52
C VAL A 9 10.36 -5.78 17.15
N ARG A 10 9.07 -5.52 17.01
CA ARG A 10 8.51 -4.17 16.80
C ARG A 10 7.77 -3.75 18.06
N LEU A 11 8.03 -2.52 18.50
CA LEU A 11 7.35 -1.86 19.61
C LEU A 11 6.65 -0.61 19.06
N SER A 12 5.49 -0.31 19.58
CA SER A 12 4.72 0.89 19.23
C SER A 12 4.37 1.68 20.49
N ASN A 13 4.16 2.98 20.33
CA ASN A 13 3.74 3.89 21.40
C ASN A 13 2.23 3.82 21.73
N GLY A 14 1.57 2.74 21.36
CA GLY A 14 0.14 2.51 21.63
C GLY A 14 -0.80 2.84 20.46
N GLN A 15 -0.34 3.54 19.43
CA GLN A 15 -1.15 3.89 18.27
C GLN A 15 -1.47 2.69 17.36
N TYR A 16 -0.66 1.61 17.44
CA TYR A 16 -0.70 0.47 16.54
C TYR A 16 -1.12 -0.85 17.20
N ARG A 17 -1.78 -0.82 18.36
CA ARG A 17 -2.19 -2.04 19.07
C ARG A 17 -3.04 -2.96 18.21
N ASP A 18 -4.06 -2.41 17.59
CA ASP A 18 -4.99 -3.18 16.77
C ASP A 18 -4.40 -3.52 15.40
N ALA A 19 -3.44 -2.71 14.89
CA ALA A 19 -2.68 -3.02 13.69
C ALA A 19 -1.85 -4.30 13.84
N TYR A 20 -1.15 -4.50 14.97
CA TYR A 20 -0.39 -5.74 15.21
C TYR A 20 -1.29 -6.98 15.34
N ARG A 21 -2.49 -6.83 15.91
CA ARG A 21 -3.47 -7.92 15.95
C ARG A 21 -4.01 -8.25 14.57
N HIS A 22 -4.28 -7.22 13.77
CA HIS A 22 -4.72 -7.38 12.38
C HIS A 22 -3.64 -8.05 11.55
N GLU A 23 -2.40 -7.58 11.61
CA GLU A 23 -1.26 -8.20 10.92
C GLU A 23 -1.07 -9.66 11.31
N ALA A 24 -1.14 -10.00 12.60
CA ALA A 24 -1.06 -11.39 13.06
C ALA A 24 -2.18 -12.25 12.46
N THR A 25 -3.39 -11.68 12.33
CA THR A 25 -4.53 -12.36 11.69
C THR A 25 -4.23 -12.63 10.21
N VAL A 26 -3.74 -11.62 9.48
CA VAL A 26 -3.40 -11.74 8.06
C VAL A 26 -2.27 -12.77 7.85
N VAL A 27 -1.17 -12.65 8.61
CA VAL A 27 -0.02 -13.58 8.48
C VAL A 27 -0.45 -15.02 8.78
N ASN A 28 -1.38 -15.24 9.71
CA ASN A 28 -1.94 -16.57 9.96
C ASN A 28 -2.78 -17.10 8.77
N LEU A 29 -3.43 -16.24 7.97
CA LEU A 29 -4.09 -16.67 6.73
C LEU A 29 -3.09 -17.13 5.67
N LEU A 30 -1.86 -16.60 5.69
CA LEU A 30 -0.80 -16.99 4.77
C LEU A 30 -0.17 -18.35 5.11
N ALA A 31 -0.43 -18.88 6.30
CA ALA A 31 0.14 -20.15 6.75
C ALA A 31 -0.24 -21.30 5.80
N GLY A 32 0.77 -21.97 5.25
CA GLY A 32 0.59 -23.06 4.29
C GLY A 32 0.31 -22.61 2.84
N SER A 33 0.29 -21.30 2.56
CA SER A 33 0.25 -20.76 1.19
C SER A 33 1.66 -20.73 0.57
N GLU A 34 1.71 -20.43 -0.74
CA GLU A 34 2.97 -20.22 -1.48
C GLU A 34 3.52 -18.78 -1.31
N VAL A 35 2.86 -17.92 -0.56
CA VAL A 35 3.31 -16.54 -0.31
C VAL A 35 4.56 -16.56 0.54
N PRO A 36 5.70 -16.06 0.05
CA PRO A 36 6.87 -15.88 0.91
C PRO A 36 6.61 -14.77 1.92
N HIS A 37 6.69 -15.04 3.21
CA HIS A 37 6.41 -14.08 4.28
C HIS A 37 7.15 -14.41 5.57
N ALA A 38 7.35 -13.42 6.44
CA ALA A 38 7.87 -13.61 7.77
C ALA A 38 6.78 -14.23 8.67
N ARG A 39 7.06 -15.37 9.32
CA ARG A 39 6.11 -15.98 10.26
C ARG A 39 5.88 -15.07 11.47
N HIS A 40 4.62 -14.90 11.81
CA HIS A 40 4.23 -14.35 13.11
C HIS A 40 4.57 -15.35 14.23
N LEU A 41 5.22 -14.88 15.30
CA LEU A 41 5.60 -15.70 16.44
C LEU A 41 4.78 -15.35 17.69
N ALA A 42 4.64 -14.05 17.97
CA ALA A 42 3.85 -13.57 19.10
C ALA A 42 3.52 -12.07 18.93
N HIS A 43 2.47 -11.64 19.59
CA HIS A 43 2.16 -10.22 19.79
C HIS A 43 1.47 -10.03 21.13
N GLY A 44 1.47 -8.81 21.63
CA GLY A 44 0.82 -8.50 22.90
C GLY A 44 0.96 -7.04 23.32
N ASP A 45 0.57 -6.79 24.54
CA ASP A 45 0.69 -5.48 25.20
C ASP A 45 1.69 -5.57 26.35
N GLY A 46 2.55 -4.58 26.46
CA GLY A 46 3.53 -4.43 27.52
C GLY A 46 3.47 -3.05 28.18
N PRO A 47 4.29 -2.82 29.21
CA PRO A 47 4.36 -1.52 29.88
C PRO A 47 4.79 -0.38 28.94
N ASP A 48 5.58 -0.72 27.90
CA ASP A 48 6.08 0.24 26.91
C ASP A 48 5.20 0.32 25.66
N GLY A 49 4.04 -0.34 25.67
CA GLY A 49 3.08 -0.35 24.56
C GLY A 49 2.94 -1.73 23.89
N PRO A 50 2.16 -1.78 22.82
CA PRO A 50 1.98 -3.01 22.06
C PRO A 50 3.26 -3.42 21.34
N TRP A 51 3.45 -4.73 21.22
CA TRP A 51 4.61 -5.33 20.58
C TRP A 51 4.22 -6.46 19.64
N TYR A 52 5.07 -6.71 18.64
CA TYR A 52 4.93 -7.77 17.65
C TYR A 52 6.28 -8.43 17.40
N ILE A 53 6.30 -9.76 17.35
CA ILE A 53 7.50 -10.57 17.09
C ILE A 53 7.26 -11.43 15.87
N SER A 54 8.16 -11.34 14.91
CA SER A 54 8.19 -12.19 13.73
C SER A 54 9.54 -12.85 13.54
N GLU A 55 9.57 -13.88 12.71
CA GLU A 55 10.80 -14.44 12.17
C GLU A 55 11.57 -13.38 11.39
N ARG A 56 12.89 -13.41 11.47
CA ARG A 56 13.74 -12.59 10.61
C ARG A 56 14.01 -13.30 9.31
N LEU A 57 13.58 -12.74 8.21
CA LEU A 57 13.90 -13.23 6.88
C LEU A 57 15.37 -12.94 6.54
N PRO A 58 16.04 -13.83 5.77
CA PRO A 58 17.38 -13.54 5.24
C PRO A 58 17.34 -12.38 4.24
N GLY A 59 18.46 -11.68 4.09
CA GLY A 59 18.57 -10.58 3.14
C GLY A 59 18.30 -9.21 3.72
N ARG A 60 17.84 -8.29 2.88
CA ARG A 60 17.54 -6.89 3.20
C ARG A 60 16.33 -6.41 2.39
N SER A 61 15.80 -5.24 2.73
CA SER A 61 14.70 -4.69 1.95
C SER A 61 15.09 -4.44 0.50
N MET A 62 14.14 -4.58 -0.42
CA MET A 62 14.36 -4.27 -1.83
C MET A 62 14.80 -2.81 -2.00
N HIS A 63 14.25 -1.90 -1.21
CA HIS A 63 14.66 -0.50 -1.18
C HIS A 63 16.16 -0.32 -0.91
N GLU A 64 16.70 -1.05 0.07
CA GLU A 64 18.13 -1.03 0.42
C GLU A 64 19.00 -1.78 -0.59
N ALA A 65 18.49 -2.85 -1.19
CA ALA A 65 19.22 -3.69 -2.13
C ALA A 65 19.38 -3.04 -3.50
N TRP A 66 18.36 -2.30 -3.93
CA TRP A 66 18.19 -1.81 -5.30
C TRP A 66 19.38 -1.06 -5.89
N PRO A 67 20.02 -0.12 -5.16
CA PRO A 67 21.18 0.61 -5.70
C PRO A 67 22.41 -0.24 -5.96
N ALA A 68 22.51 -1.41 -5.33
CA ALA A 68 23.71 -2.24 -5.33
C ALA A 68 23.63 -3.42 -6.31
N VAL A 69 22.50 -3.64 -6.99
CA VAL A 69 22.31 -4.76 -7.91
C VAL A 69 22.21 -4.27 -9.37
N ASP A 70 22.61 -5.12 -10.31
CA ASP A 70 22.53 -4.84 -11.74
C ASP A 70 21.08 -5.00 -12.28
N SER A 71 20.86 -4.63 -13.54
CA SER A 71 19.55 -4.65 -14.18
C SER A 71 18.96 -6.06 -14.26
N ASP A 72 19.76 -7.07 -14.57
CA ASP A 72 19.28 -8.46 -14.69
C ASP A 72 18.80 -8.98 -13.33
N THR A 73 19.53 -8.65 -12.26
CA THR A 73 19.14 -8.98 -10.89
C THR A 73 17.88 -8.22 -10.47
N ARG A 74 17.75 -6.94 -10.84
CA ARG A 74 16.52 -6.14 -10.59
C ARG A 74 15.31 -6.76 -11.27
N GLN A 75 15.45 -7.15 -12.53
CA GLN A 75 14.39 -7.83 -13.26
C GLN A 75 14.00 -9.14 -12.57
N ALA A 76 14.97 -9.99 -12.18
CA ALA A 76 14.70 -11.25 -11.48
C ALA A 76 13.98 -11.04 -10.14
N ILE A 77 14.32 -9.98 -9.39
CA ILE A 77 13.61 -9.58 -8.18
C ILE A 77 12.13 -9.28 -8.50
N ILE A 78 11.87 -8.47 -9.52
CA ILE A 78 10.50 -8.08 -9.89
C ILE A 78 9.70 -9.27 -10.44
N GLU A 79 10.32 -10.17 -11.21
CA GLU A 79 9.69 -11.41 -11.63
C GLU A 79 9.28 -12.28 -10.44
N SER A 80 10.16 -12.39 -9.43
CA SER A 80 9.83 -13.13 -8.21
C SER A 80 8.77 -12.40 -7.35
N LEU A 81 8.73 -11.06 -7.36
CA LEU A 81 7.66 -10.27 -6.74
C LEU A 81 6.31 -10.53 -7.41
N GLY A 82 6.27 -10.55 -8.74
CA GLY A 82 5.05 -10.90 -9.50
C GLY A 82 4.51 -12.28 -9.13
N ALA A 83 5.40 -13.28 -8.94
CA ALA A 83 5.00 -14.60 -8.47
C ALA A 83 4.46 -14.57 -7.04
N ALA A 84 5.09 -13.82 -6.12
CA ALA A 84 4.65 -13.65 -4.74
C ALA A 84 3.26 -12.99 -4.66
N LEU A 85 3.03 -11.95 -5.46
CA LEU A 85 1.73 -11.26 -5.54
C LEU A 85 0.64 -12.17 -6.12
N ARG A 86 0.94 -12.93 -7.16
CA ARG A 86 -0.01 -13.91 -7.70
C ARG A 86 -0.37 -14.98 -6.65
N ALA A 87 0.58 -15.39 -5.82
CA ALA A 87 0.30 -16.29 -4.70
C ALA A 87 -0.56 -15.61 -3.64
N LEU A 88 -0.27 -14.35 -3.29
CA LEU A 88 -1.03 -13.56 -2.33
C LEU A 88 -2.50 -13.41 -2.73
N HIS A 89 -2.75 -13.05 -3.99
CA HIS A 89 -4.10 -12.85 -4.51
C HIS A 89 -4.92 -14.16 -4.63
N ARG A 90 -4.28 -15.33 -4.48
CA ARG A 90 -4.96 -16.64 -4.41
C ARG A 90 -5.31 -17.08 -2.99
N VAL A 91 -4.80 -16.38 -1.98
CA VAL A 91 -5.14 -16.70 -0.58
C VAL A 91 -6.62 -16.42 -0.35
N PRO A 92 -7.40 -17.38 0.17
CA PRO A 92 -8.78 -17.13 0.53
C PRO A 92 -8.86 -16.03 1.59
N VAL A 93 -9.55 -14.95 1.25
CA VAL A 93 -9.71 -13.80 2.14
C VAL A 93 -11.12 -13.78 2.74
N PRO A 94 -11.26 -13.63 4.07
CA PRO A 94 -12.57 -13.44 4.68
C PRO A 94 -13.25 -12.15 4.17
N ALA A 95 -14.52 -12.25 3.84
CA ALA A 95 -15.31 -11.07 3.48
C ALA A 95 -15.26 -10.05 4.64
N GLY A 96 -14.92 -8.80 4.32
CA GLY A 96 -14.82 -7.73 5.31
C GLY A 96 -13.52 -7.73 6.11
N LEU A 97 -12.46 -8.42 5.67
CA LEU A 97 -11.13 -8.23 6.23
C LEU A 97 -10.68 -6.79 5.97
N LEU A 98 -10.56 -6.01 7.03
CA LEU A 98 -10.18 -4.59 7.00
C LEU A 98 -9.18 -4.28 8.11
N PRO A 99 -8.19 -3.42 7.87
CA PRO A 99 -7.39 -2.87 8.95
C PRO A 99 -8.28 -2.04 9.90
N PRO A 100 -7.99 -2.00 11.20
CA PRO A 100 -8.86 -1.41 12.22
C PRO A 100 -9.27 0.04 11.93
N TRP A 101 -8.35 0.86 11.47
CA TRP A 101 -8.61 2.27 11.16
C TRP A 101 -9.63 2.45 10.01
N LEU A 102 -9.62 1.54 9.03
CA LEU A 102 -10.57 1.57 7.92
C LEU A 102 -11.94 1.02 8.36
N ALA A 103 -11.95 -0.02 9.18
CA ALA A 103 -13.16 -0.54 9.79
C ALA A 103 -13.87 0.55 10.62
N ASP A 104 -13.12 1.30 11.44
CA ASP A 104 -13.63 2.41 12.24
C ASP A 104 -14.16 3.55 11.35
N ALA A 105 -13.44 3.89 10.28
CA ALA A 105 -13.86 4.92 9.33
C ALA A 105 -15.18 4.57 8.63
N LEU A 106 -15.46 3.29 8.41
CA LEU A 106 -16.66 2.79 7.73
C LEU A 106 -17.79 2.42 8.70
N ALA A 107 -17.52 2.33 10.00
CA ALA A 107 -18.50 1.89 11.00
C ALA A 107 -19.77 2.75 11.00
N GLY A 108 -20.92 2.06 10.93
CA GLY A 108 -22.24 2.72 10.99
C GLY A 108 -22.63 3.55 9.77
N LYS A 109 -21.88 3.48 8.67
CA LYS A 109 -22.16 4.25 7.45
C LYS A 109 -22.71 3.33 6.35
N PRO A 110 -23.67 3.80 5.53
CA PRO A 110 -24.17 3.03 4.40
C PRO A 110 -23.01 2.83 3.40
N TRP A 111 -22.74 1.58 3.14
CA TRP A 111 -21.67 1.16 2.28
C TRP A 111 -22.20 0.15 1.26
N PRO A 112 -22.13 0.41 -0.05
CA PRO A 112 -22.51 -0.59 -1.01
C PRO A 112 -21.55 -1.78 -0.93
N ALA A 113 -22.07 -2.95 -0.61
CA ALA A 113 -21.27 -4.15 -0.34
C ALA A 113 -20.40 -4.64 -1.52
N PHE A 114 -20.64 -4.12 -2.72
CA PHE A 114 -19.90 -4.43 -3.93
C PHE A 114 -18.77 -3.42 -4.26
N HIS A 115 -18.68 -2.31 -3.51
CA HIS A 115 -17.56 -1.35 -3.70
C HIS A 115 -16.37 -1.74 -2.85
N PRO A 116 -15.13 -1.54 -3.34
CA PRO A 116 -13.94 -1.69 -2.52
C PRO A 116 -13.99 -0.79 -1.28
N PRO A 117 -13.46 -1.23 -0.13
CA PRO A 117 -13.46 -0.42 1.10
C PRO A 117 -12.90 0.99 0.91
N VAL A 118 -11.82 1.16 0.15
CA VAL A 118 -11.21 2.48 -0.09
C VAL A 118 -12.12 3.44 -0.85
N VAL A 119 -13.03 2.92 -1.69
CA VAL A 119 -13.96 3.77 -2.45
C VAL A 119 -14.94 4.49 -1.50
N GLY A 120 -15.49 3.79 -0.50
CA GLY A 120 -16.32 4.44 0.50
C GLY A 120 -15.53 5.30 1.47
N ALA A 121 -14.34 4.86 1.82
CA ALA A 121 -13.44 5.65 2.65
C ALA A 121 -13.05 6.98 1.98
N ALA A 122 -12.94 7.04 0.66
CA ALA A 122 -12.63 8.30 -0.05
C ALA A 122 -13.64 9.41 0.24
N LEU A 123 -14.94 9.12 0.23
CA LEU A 123 -15.97 10.10 0.61
C LEU A 123 -15.87 10.51 2.08
N GLN A 124 -15.45 9.59 2.97
CA GLN A 124 -15.22 9.91 4.36
C GLN A 124 -14.02 10.85 4.55
N GLN A 125 -12.98 10.71 3.73
CA GLN A 125 -11.84 11.62 3.75
C GLN A 125 -12.24 13.03 3.29
N VAL A 126 -13.13 13.15 2.30
CA VAL A 126 -13.71 14.45 1.92
C VAL A 126 -14.42 15.10 3.11
N GLU A 127 -15.25 14.35 3.84
CA GLU A 127 -15.94 14.87 5.02
C GLU A 127 -14.98 15.21 6.17
N ALA A 128 -13.90 14.45 6.34
CA ALA A 128 -12.85 14.78 7.31
C ALA A 128 -12.10 16.07 6.91
N ALA A 129 -11.75 16.22 5.65
CA ALA A 129 -11.09 17.41 5.12
C ALA A 129 -11.96 18.68 5.26
N ARG A 130 -13.28 18.57 5.08
CA ARG A 130 -14.24 19.67 5.30
C ARG A 130 -14.26 20.22 6.74
N ARG A 131 -13.78 19.44 7.72
CA ARG A 131 -13.67 19.87 9.11
C ARG A 131 -12.40 20.64 9.42
N LEU A 132 -11.43 20.68 8.50
CA LEU A 132 -10.18 21.41 8.70
C LEU A 132 -10.46 22.93 8.63
N PRO A 133 -9.88 23.73 9.54
CA PRO A 133 -9.92 25.18 9.43
C PRO A 133 -9.31 25.65 8.12
N GLY A 134 -10.01 26.52 7.39
CA GLY A 134 -9.50 27.10 6.13
C GLY A 134 -9.48 26.15 4.94
N HIS A 135 -10.21 25.03 4.99
CA HIS A 135 -10.33 24.10 3.85
C HIS A 135 -10.87 24.81 2.60
N ASP A 136 -10.45 24.37 1.44
CA ASP A 136 -11.01 24.82 0.15
C ASP A 136 -12.32 24.06 -0.15
N SER A 137 -13.44 24.72 0.16
CA SER A 137 -14.76 24.13 -0.01
C SER A 137 -15.10 23.82 -1.47
N ARG A 138 -14.57 24.62 -2.43
CA ARG A 138 -14.80 24.40 -3.85
C ARG A 138 -14.02 23.17 -4.32
N LEU A 139 -12.74 23.08 -3.98
CA LEU A 139 -11.92 21.92 -4.29
C LEU A 139 -12.56 20.63 -3.76
N LEU A 140 -13.05 20.64 -2.50
CA LEU A 140 -13.66 19.46 -1.90
C LEU A 140 -15.04 19.12 -2.50
N ALA A 141 -15.78 20.09 -3.05
CA ALA A 141 -17.00 19.80 -3.82
C ALA A 141 -16.63 19.14 -5.15
N ASP A 142 -15.69 19.71 -5.90
CA ASP A 142 -15.21 19.15 -7.18
C ASP A 142 -14.67 17.72 -6.99
N VAL A 143 -13.96 17.44 -5.87
CA VAL A 143 -13.48 16.10 -5.53
C VAL A 143 -14.63 15.14 -5.24
N ALA A 144 -15.65 15.57 -4.50
CA ALA A 144 -16.81 14.71 -4.19
C ALA A 144 -17.54 14.32 -5.48
N ASP A 145 -17.76 15.24 -6.39
CA ASP A 145 -18.38 14.99 -7.69
C ASP A 145 -17.50 14.02 -8.53
N TRP A 146 -16.20 14.28 -8.58
CA TRP A 146 -15.23 13.43 -9.27
C TRP A 146 -15.23 11.98 -8.77
N ILE A 147 -15.35 11.77 -7.43
CA ILE A 147 -15.47 10.45 -6.81
C ILE A 147 -16.78 9.79 -7.25
N GLN A 148 -17.91 10.51 -7.14
CA GLN A 148 -19.24 9.96 -7.48
C GLN A 148 -19.31 9.47 -8.93
N GLU A 149 -18.76 10.21 -9.89
CA GLU A 149 -18.71 9.84 -11.29
C GLU A 149 -17.95 8.54 -11.55
N ARG A 150 -16.99 8.19 -10.66
CA ARG A 150 -16.08 7.04 -10.82
C ARG A 150 -16.47 5.81 -10.03
N LEU A 151 -17.52 5.87 -9.22
CA LEU A 151 -17.99 4.69 -8.48
C LEU A 151 -18.30 3.51 -9.40
N VAL A 152 -18.80 3.79 -10.61
CA VAL A 152 -19.12 2.76 -11.61
C VAL A 152 -17.90 1.92 -12.02
N LEU A 153 -16.67 2.45 -11.89
CA LEU A 153 -15.44 1.73 -12.22
C LEU A 153 -15.19 0.52 -11.30
N PHE A 154 -15.85 0.47 -10.16
CA PHE A 154 -15.66 -0.52 -9.11
C PHE A 154 -16.90 -1.40 -8.88
N ALA A 155 -17.89 -1.30 -9.74
CA ALA A 155 -19.07 -2.16 -9.67
C ALA A 155 -18.72 -3.61 -10.03
N ALA A 156 -19.18 -4.57 -9.21
CA ALA A 156 -18.99 -6.00 -9.43
C ALA A 156 -17.53 -6.50 -9.43
N ASP A 157 -16.65 -5.88 -8.64
CA ASP A 157 -15.27 -6.33 -8.47
C ASP A 157 -15.16 -7.57 -7.59
N GLU A 158 -14.29 -8.49 -7.99
CA GLU A 158 -13.83 -9.59 -7.15
C GLU A 158 -12.74 -9.06 -6.21
N HIS A 159 -12.85 -9.37 -4.91
CA HIS A 159 -11.89 -8.99 -3.91
C HIS A 159 -10.92 -10.13 -3.61
N VAL A 160 -9.65 -9.82 -3.56
CA VAL A 160 -8.55 -10.70 -3.17
C VAL A 160 -7.84 -10.13 -1.94
N LEU A 161 -6.95 -10.90 -1.34
CA LEU A 161 -6.08 -10.37 -0.30
C LEU A 161 -5.01 -9.49 -0.95
N VAL A 162 -5.01 -8.19 -0.65
CA VAL A 162 -3.94 -7.25 -1.03
C VAL A 162 -3.12 -6.86 0.19
N HIS A 163 -1.86 -6.54 -0.01
CA HIS A 163 -0.95 -6.11 1.06
C HIS A 163 -1.34 -4.72 1.61
N GLY A 164 -1.79 -3.84 0.74
CA GLY A 164 -2.28 -2.49 1.10
C GLY A 164 -1.19 -1.44 1.32
N ASP A 165 0.06 -1.84 1.55
CA ASP A 165 1.22 -0.95 1.72
C ASP A 165 2.49 -1.54 1.08
N LEU A 166 2.38 -2.10 -0.13
CA LEU A 166 3.50 -2.78 -0.78
C LEU A 166 4.43 -1.82 -1.51
N HIS A 167 5.52 -1.49 -0.87
CA HIS A 167 6.63 -0.71 -1.43
C HIS A 167 7.97 -1.39 -1.16
N GLY A 168 9.06 -0.85 -1.73
CA GLY A 168 10.37 -1.50 -1.68
C GLY A 168 10.90 -1.84 -0.28
N SER A 169 10.46 -1.11 0.77
CA SER A 169 10.89 -1.41 2.14
C SER A 169 10.16 -2.61 2.76
N ASN A 170 8.99 -2.99 2.23
CA ASN A 170 8.17 -4.11 2.71
C ASN A 170 8.41 -5.41 1.92
N VAL A 171 9.36 -5.40 0.99
CA VAL A 171 9.80 -6.57 0.21
C VAL A 171 11.22 -6.91 0.64
N ILE A 172 11.42 -8.07 1.27
CA ILE A 172 12.76 -8.56 1.62
C ILE A 172 13.30 -9.37 0.44
N VAL A 173 14.55 -9.07 0.06
CA VAL A 173 15.24 -9.75 -1.04
C VAL A 173 16.53 -10.40 -0.54
N ASP A 174 16.76 -11.61 -0.99
CA ASP A 174 17.98 -12.37 -0.77
C ASP A 174 18.39 -13.08 -2.06
N GLN A 175 19.68 -13.09 -2.37
CA GLN A 175 20.25 -13.75 -3.56
C GLN A 175 19.52 -13.42 -4.87
N GLY A 176 19.09 -12.17 -5.04
CA GLY A 176 18.42 -11.68 -6.26
C GLY A 176 16.96 -12.11 -6.42
N ARG A 177 16.30 -12.53 -5.34
CA ARG A 177 14.88 -12.92 -5.33
C ARG A 177 14.16 -12.41 -4.09
N VAL A 178 12.84 -12.37 -4.15
CA VAL A 178 12.00 -12.07 -2.97
C VAL A 178 12.13 -13.23 -1.98
N ALA A 179 12.66 -12.92 -0.80
CA ALA A 179 12.71 -13.82 0.35
C ALA A 179 11.41 -13.78 1.15
N GLY A 180 10.69 -12.66 1.10
CA GLY A 180 9.35 -12.55 1.67
C GLY A 180 8.82 -11.12 1.73
N LEU A 181 7.50 -11.06 1.95
CA LEU A 181 6.76 -9.82 2.23
C LEU A 181 6.63 -9.65 3.74
N ILE A 182 6.69 -8.41 4.21
CA ILE A 182 6.58 -8.05 5.63
C ILE A 182 5.62 -6.88 5.80
N ASP A 183 5.16 -6.66 7.03
CA ASP A 183 4.31 -5.53 7.41
C ASP A 183 2.92 -5.54 6.76
N PHE A 184 2.14 -6.57 7.07
CA PHE A 184 0.77 -6.74 6.60
C PHE A 184 -0.27 -5.97 7.44
N ALA A 185 0.13 -4.91 8.13
CA ALA A 185 -0.75 -4.13 9.00
C ALA A 185 -1.90 -3.42 8.23
N GLU A 186 -1.67 -3.13 6.95
CA GLU A 186 -2.64 -2.47 6.05
C GLU A 186 -3.35 -3.45 5.11
N ALA A 187 -3.08 -4.76 5.24
CA ALA A 187 -3.65 -5.75 4.32
C ALA A 187 -5.17 -5.86 4.45
N LEU A 188 -5.84 -6.01 3.32
CA LEU A 188 -7.30 -6.00 3.27
C LEU A 188 -7.83 -6.76 2.04
N ALA A 189 -9.16 -6.98 2.04
CA ALA A 189 -9.87 -7.53 0.90
C ALA A 189 -10.22 -6.40 -0.09
N GLN A 190 -9.56 -6.37 -1.25
CA GLN A 190 -9.76 -5.38 -2.32
C GLN A 190 -9.58 -5.99 -3.71
N PRO A 191 -9.95 -5.28 -4.78
CA PRO A 191 -9.54 -5.66 -6.14
C PRO A 191 -8.02 -5.71 -6.25
N ALA A 192 -7.50 -6.70 -7.00
CA ALA A 192 -6.06 -6.95 -7.13
C ALA A 192 -5.26 -5.72 -7.64
N ASP A 193 -5.86 -4.91 -8.51
CA ASP A 193 -5.22 -3.72 -9.07
C ASP A 193 -4.95 -2.61 -8.03
N ALA A 194 -5.57 -2.67 -6.84
CA ALA A 194 -5.24 -1.76 -5.74
C ALA A 194 -3.79 -1.93 -5.24
N GLU A 195 -3.20 -3.11 -5.41
CA GLU A 195 -1.80 -3.37 -5.10
C GLU A 195 -0.85 -2.52 -5.94
N LEU A 196 -1.22 -2.23 -7.20
CA LEU A 196 -0.40 -1.45 -8.11
C LEU A 196 -0.22 0.00 -7.65
N ASP A 197 -1.21 0.61 -7.01
CA ASP A 197 -1.10 2.03 -6.63
C ASP A 197 0.12 2.28 -5.74
N THR A 198 0.31 1.47 -4.70
CA THR A 198 1.42 1.62 -3.76
C THR A 198 2.78 1.37 -4.43
N ILE A 199 2.86 0.32 -5.26
CA ILE A 199 4.09 -0.01 -6.01
C ILE A 199 4.45 1.12 -6.99
N LEU A 200 3.48 1.57 -7.79
CA LEU A 200 3.71 2.60 -8.80
C LEU A 200 3.99 3.97 -8.16
N ARG A 201 3.35 4.26 -7.03
CA ARG A 201 3.65 5.45 -6.24
C ARG A 201 5.09 5.44 -5.73
N TRP A 202 5.57 4.30 -5.21
CA TRP A 202 6.95 4.14 -4.81
C TRP A 202 7.91 4.32 -5.99
N CYS A 203 7.60 3.80 -7.18
CA CYS A 203 8.41 4.01 -8.38
C CYS A 203 8.50 5.49 -8.78
N ALA A 204 7.40 6.22 -8.69
CA ALA A 204 7.32 7.62 -9.13
C ALA A 204 7.81 8.63 -8.09
N LYS A 205 7.80 8.27 -6.80
CA LYS A 205 8.04 9.18 -5.68
C LYS A 205 9.01 8.58 -4.66
N ALA A 206 10.02 7.83 -5.10
CA ALA A 206 10.94 7.13 -4.21
C ALA A 206 11.62 8.04 -3.18
N ARG A 207 11.81 9.32 -3.50
CA ARG A 207 12.39 10.32 -2.58
C ARG A 207 11.48 10.71 -1.42
N GLU A 208 10.20 10.43 -1.51
CA GLU A 208 9.24 10.64 -0.39
C GLU A 208 9.35 9.53 0.66
N TYR A 209 10.03 8.42 0.33
CA TYR A 209 10.30 7.32 1.25
C TYR A 209 11.61 7.54 2.02
N PRO A 210 11.77 6.94 3.22
CA PRO A 210 12.99 7.09 4.00
C PRO A 210 14.23 6.74 3.17
N PRO A 211 15.33 7.49 3.31
CA PRO A 211 16.57 7.18 2.61
C PRO A 211 17.12 5.82 3.05
N THR A 212 17.92 5.19 2.19
CA THR A 212 18.66 3.99 2.54
C THR A 212 19.61 4.24 3.73
N PRO A 213 19.96 3.22 4.54
CA PRO A 213 20.81 3.40 5.72
C PRO A 213 22.17 4.03 5.43
N ASP A 214 22.70 3.90 4.21
CA ASP A 214 23.93 4.55 3.75
C ASP A 214 23.72 6.00 3.28
N GLY A 215 22.51 6.52 3.42
CA GLY A 215 22.13 7.90 3.04
C GLY A 215 22.05 8.14 1.53
N ARG A 216 22.16 7.10 0.71
CA ARG A 216 21.94 7.22 -0.73
C ARG A 216 20.46 7.23 -1.02
N GLY A 217 20.00 8.20 -1.80
CA GLY A 217 18.68 8.16 -2.39
C GLY A 217 18.60 7.08 -3.48
N LEU A 218 17.42 6.57 -3.72
CA LEU A 218 17.20 5.75 -4.91
C LEU A 218 17.32 6.59 -6.17
N ASP A 219 17.96 6.05 -7.18
CA ASP A 219 17.91 6.61 -8.53
C ASP A 219 16.56 6.23 -9.14
N GLU A 220 15.64 7.20 -9.16
CA GLU A 220 14.28 7.04 -9.67
C GLU A 220 14.26 6.53 -11.11
N THR A 221 15.30 6.83 -11.90
CA THR A 221 15.37 6.35 -13.29
C THR A 221 15.44 4.82 -13.38
N THR A 222 16.00 4.16 -12.36
CA THR A 222 16.08 2.69 -12.30
C THR A 222 14.77 2.05 -11.83
N LEU A 223 13.85 2.83 -11.29
CA LEU A 223 12.52 2.35 -10.85
C LEU A 223 11.49 2.41 -11.98
N THR A 224 11.74 3.18 -13.03
CA THR A 224 10.82 3.32 -14.17
C THR A 224 10.66 2.03 -14.99
N GLU A 225 11.59 1.07 -14.85
CA GLU A 225 11.51 -0.24 -15.50
C GLU A 225 10.61 -1.24 -14.75
N ILE A 226 10.37 -1.02 -13.45
CA ILE A 226 9.60 -1.92 -12.58
C ILE A 226 8.19 -2.20 -13.13
N PRO A 227 7.40 -1.20 -13.55
CA PRO A 227 6.05 -1.45 -14.06
C PRO A 227 6.05 -2.41 -15.26
N GLY A 228 6.99 -2.24 -16.21
CA GLY A 228 7.13 -3.11 -17.38
C GLY A 228 7.53 -4.54 -17.02
N TRP A 229 8.50 -4.72 -16.12
CA TRP A 229 8.89 -6.06 -15.65
C TRP A 229 7.78 -6.73 -14.85
N LEU A 230 7.07 -5.97 -13.99
CA LEU A 230 5.94 -6.52 -13.23
C LEU A 230 4.78 -6.90 -14.15
N HIS A 231 4.50 -6.10 -15.19
CA HIS A 231 3.51 -6.44 -16.22
C HIS A 231 3.89 -7.75 -16.94
N GLY A 232 5.16 -7.91 -17.31
CA GLY A 232 5.64 -9.18 -17.89
C GLY A 232 5.50 -10.38 -16.95
N ALA A 233 5.72 -10.17 -15.64
CA ALA A 233 5.66 -11.23 -14.63
C ALA A 233 4.21 -11.56 -14.17
N TYR A 234 3.31 -10.56 -14.17
CA TYR A 234 1.93 -10.69 -13.72
C TYR A 234 0.97 -9.86 -14.60
N PRO A 235 0.77 -10.24 -15.89
CA PRO A 235 -0.01 -9.46 -16.85
C PRO A 235 -1.46 -9.25 -16.40
N GLU A 236 -2.09 -10.23 -15.75
CA GLU A 236 -3.50 -10.16 -15.34
C GLU A 236 -3.76 -8.98 -14.37
N LEU A 237 -2.73 -8.51 -13.66
CA LEU A 237 -2.83 -7.36 -12.77
C LEU A 237 -3.00 -6.04 -13.56
N PHE A 238 -2.52 -6.00 -14.80
CA PHE A 238 -2.54 -4.84 -15.69
C PHE A 238 -3.64 -4.87 -16.74
N GLU A 239 -4.33 -5.99 -16.91
CA GLU A 239 -5.39 -6.20 -17.90
C GLU A 239 -6.77 -5.70 -17.42
N ARG A 240 -6.83 -5.03 -16.26
CA ARG A 240 -8.08 -4.53 -15.69
C ARG A 240 -8.66 -3.43 -16.57
N GLU A 241 -9.96 -3.52 -16.88
CA GLU A 241 -10.65 -2.47 -17.61
C GLU A 241 -10.57 -1.13 -16.84
N HIS A 242 -10.30 -0.05 -17.55
CA HIS A 242 -10.13 1.29 -16.98
C HIS A 242 -9.01 1.40 -15.91
N LEU A 243 -7.98 0.56 -15.94
CA LEU A 243 -6.94 0.48 -14.92
C LEU A 243 -6.38 1.87 -14.54
N ARG A 244 -6.01 2.71 -15.51
CA ARG A 244 -5.44 4.06 -15.21
C ARG A 244 -6.40 4.95 -14.44
N GLU A 245 -7.69 4.94 -14.74
CA GLU A 245 -8.69 5.72 -14.01
C GLU A 245 -8.92 5.16 -12.60
N ARG A 246 -8.84 3.84 -12.43
CA ARG A 246 -8.91 3.19 -11.12
C ARG A 246 -7.71 3.52 -10.26
N LEU A 247 -6.49 3.49 -10.82
CA LEU A 247 -5.27 3.90 -10.12
C LEU A 247 -5.29 5.38 -9.73
N LYS A 248 -5.83 6.28 -10.59
CA LYS A 248 -6.06 7.68 -10.20
C LYS A 248 -7.03 7.81 -9.02
N PHE A 249 -8.00 6.91 -8.93
CA PHE A 249 -8.94 6.90 -7.80
C PHE A 249 -8.23 6.51 -6.49
N TYR A 250 -7.39 5.48 -6.51
CA TYR A 250 -6.60 5.10 -5.34
C TYR A 250 -5.63 6.23 -4.93
N ASP A 251 -4.98 6.88 -5.90
CA ASP A 251 -4.13 8.06 -5.65
C ASP A 251 -4.93 9.20 -4.98
N MET A 252 -6.12 9.50 -5.48
CA MET A 252 -7.02 10.50 -4.87
C MET A 252 -7.33 10.15 -3.40
N TYR A 253 -7.62 8.88 -3.11
CA TYR A 253 -7.88 8.42 -1.75
C TYR A 253 -6.69 8.67 -0.82
N VAL A 254 -5.47 8.33 -1.26
CA VAL A 254 -4.25 8.55 -0.46
C VAL A 254 -4.01 10.04 -0.24
N GLU A 255 -4.11 10.87 -1.28
CA GLU A 255 -3.89 12.31 -1.15
C GLU A 255 -4.95 12.96 -0.25
N LEU A 256 -6.21 12.53 -0.31
CA LEU A 256 -7.25 12.96 0.62
C LEU A 256 -6.95 12.56 2.07
N THR A 257 -6.43 11.36 2.28
CA THR A 257 -6.04 10.88 3.62
C THR A 257 -4.91 11.73 4.18
N LEU A 258 -3.88 12.03 3.38
CA LEU A 258 -2.79 12.92 3.77
C LEU A 258 -3.32 14.34 4.06
N TYR A 259 -4.17 14.90 3.21
CA TYR A 259 -4.75 16.21 3.40
C TYR A 259 -5.59 16.30 4.69
N ALA A 260 -6.41 15.29 4.95
CA ALA A 260 -7.33 15.30 6.10
C ALA A 260 -6.65 15.04 7.45
N HIS A 261 -5.61 14.20 7.49
CA HIS A 261 -5.11 13.63 8.75
C HIS A 261 -3.62 13.84 9.02
N HIS A 262 -2.79 14.22 8.03
CA HIS A 262 -1.37 14.33 8.27
C HIS A 262 -1.06 15.46 9.27
N PRO A 263 -0.21 15.22 10.31
CA PRO A 263 0.07 16.21 11.35
C PRO A 263 0.83 17.43 10.84
N GLN A 264 1.68 17.27 9.82
CA GLN A 264 2.53 18.34 9.28
C GLN A 264 1.76 19.17 8.26
N PRO A 265 1.68 20.50 8.41
CA PRO A 265 0.94 21.39 7.51
C PRO A 265 1.45 21.40 6.06
N ASP A 266 2.77 21.34 5.88
CA ASP A 266 3.43 21.34 4.57
C ASP A 266 3.08 20.08 3.75
N ILE A 267 2.94 18.92 4.40
CA ILE A 267 2.48 17.69 3.72
C ILE A 267 1.00 17.82 3.33
N ARG A 268 0.16 18.41 4.20
CA ARG A 268 -1.24 18.67 3.84
C ARG A 268 -1.37 19.63 2.66
N GLU A 269 -0.57 20.70 2.63
CA GLU A 269 -0.55 21.65 1.50
C GLU A 269 -0.09 20.97 0.21
N ALA A 270 0.95 20.15 0.27
CA ALA A 270 1.42 19.36 -0.86
C ALA A 270 0.33 18.38 -1.35
N ALA A 271 -0.38 17.72 -0.44
CA ALA A 271 -1.49 16.83 -0.78
C ALA A 271 -2.65 17.60 -1.46
N GLN A 272 -3.03 18.76 -0.92
CA GLN A 272 -4.04 19.64 -1.55
C GLN A 272 -3.65 20.02 -2.98
N TYR A 273 -2.39 20.38 -3.21
CA TYR A 273 -1.88 20.67 -4.55
C TYR A 273 -1.98 19.44 -5.47
N ARG A 274 -1.61 18.24 -5.00
CA ARG A 274 -1.70 17.01 -5.78
C ARG A 274 -3.16 16.62 -6.10
N ILE A 275 -4.08 16.82 -5.16
CA ILE A 275 -5.53 16.67 -5.39
C ILE A 275 -6.00 17.56 -6.55
N ALA A 276 -5.62 18.84 -6.57
CA ALA A 276 -5.98 19.75 -7.67
C ALA A 276 -5.40 19.29 -9.01
N ARG A 277 -4.19 18.75 -9.02
CA ARG A 277 -3.58 18.15 -10.22
C ARG A 277 -4.32 16.90 -10.70
N LEU A 278 -4.75 16.03 -9.79
CA LEU A 278 -5.55 14.84 -10.11
C LEU A 278 -6.86 15.23 -10.81
N LEU A 279 -7.57 16.25 -10.32
CA LEU A 279 -8.76 16.77 -10.96
C LEU A 279 -8.49 17.30 -12.38
N SER A 280 -7.29 17.83 -12.64
CA SER A 280 -6.86 18.25 -13.97
C SER A 280 -6.28 17.14 -14.85
N GLY A 281 -6.35 15.87 -14.38
CA GLY A 281 -5.93 14.69 -15.13
C GLY A 281 -4.50 14.24 -14.91
N HIS A 282 -3.71 14.92 -14.06
CA HIS A 282 -2.30 14.61 -13.79
C HIS A 282 -2.10 13.90 -12.47
N ASN A 283 -1.28 12.84 -12.45
CA ASN A 283 -0.94 12.11 -11.25
C ASN A 283 0.47 11.50 -11.29
N HIS A 284 0.80 10.69 -10.30
CA HIS A 284 2.09 9.99 -10.22
C HIS A 284 2.33 8.95 -11.33
N LEU A 285 1.30 8.54 -12.07
CA LEU A 285 1.43 7.61 -13.20
C LEU A 285 1.95 8.31 -14.48
N ASP A 286 2.00 9.66 -14.49
CA ASP A 286 2.50 10.39 -15.64
C ASP A 286 3.98 10.07 -15.85
N GLY A 287 4.32 9.51 -17.00
CA GLY A 287 5.68 9.07 -17.33
C GLY A 287 5.99 7.60 -16.99
N LEU A 288 5.12 6.87 -16.29
CA LEU A 288 5.26 5.42 -16.13
C LEU A 288 4.67 4.68 -17.34
N VAL A 289 5.40 3.66 -17.80
CA VAL A 289 5.01 2.81 -18.94
C VAL A 289 5.01 1.36 -18.49
N TRP A 290 3.96 0.61 -18.84
CA TRP A 290 3.83 -0.82 -18.63
C TRP A 290 3.12 -1.52 -19.79
#